data_7d1a267fc5ab58c99747682ff77acd44
#
_entry.id   7d1a267fc5ab58c99747682ff77acd44
#
_cell.length_a   1.000
_cell.length_b   1.000
_cell.length_c   1.000
_cell.angle_alpha   90.00
_cell.angle_beta   90.00
_cell.angle_gamma   90.00
#
_symmetry.space_group_name_H-M   'P 1'
#
loop_
_entity.id
_entity.type
_entity.pdbx_description
1 polymer ?
#
loop_
_entity_poly.entity_id
_entity_poly.type
_entity_poly.pdbx_seq_one_letter_code
_entity_poly.pdbx_strand_id
1 'polypeptide(L)'
;MGWQVKVHRRAYRFLEDLPEDRRGLVEEKLKELVEALERGVLPYRRLDIRRLRGEWEGFLRLRIGDIRVIFRLDFENKIVYVYNIHYRKSAYK
;
A
#
# COMPACT_ATOMS: atom_id res chain seq x y z
N MET A 1 -3.58 20.21 -4.70
CA MET A 1 -2.41 19.54 -4.17
C MET A 1 -2.63 18.05 -4.14
N GLY A 2 -1.62 17.30 -4.47
CA GLY A 2 -1.74 15.88 -4.62
C GLY A 2 -1.65 15.11 -3.31
N TRP A 3 -1.85 13.84 -3.42
CA TRP A 3 -1.70 12.92 -2.32
C TRP A 3 -0.22 12.67 -2.03
N GLN A 4 0.09 12.39 -0.78
CA GLN A 4 1.43 12.03 -0.34
C GLN A 4 1.43 10.59 0.15
N VAL A 5 2.59 9.94 0.06
CA VAL A 5 2.77 8.60 0.62
C VAL A 5 3.75 8.70 1.77
N LYS A 6 3.34 8.23 2.95
CA LYS A 6 4.21 8.13 4.11
C LYS A 6 4.40 6.66 4.43
N VAL A 7 5.62 6.25 4.63
CA VAL A 7 5.96 4.84 4.81
C VAL A 7 6.53 4.63 6.20
N HIS A 8 5.91 3.71 6.94
CA HIS A 8 6.42 3.34 8.26
C HIS A 8 7.81 2.71 8.11
N ARG A 9 8.66 2.91 9.12
CA ARG A 9 10.02 2.40 9.10
C ARG A 9 10.11 0.92 8.71
N ARG A 10 9.23 0.08 9.28
CA ARG A 10 9.26 -1.36 8.98
C ARG A 10 8.97 -1.66 7.53
N ALA A 11 8.04 -0.92 6.94
CA ALA A 11 7.71 -1.09 5.53
C ALA A 11 8.86 -0.62 4.65
N TYR A 12 9.47 0.48 5.04
CA TYR A 12 10.60 1.02 4.30
C TYR A 12 11.77 0.04 4.29
N ARG A 13 12.05 -0.58 5.43
CA ARG A 13 13.12 -1.57 5.52
C ARG A 13 12.85 -2.76 4.61
N PHE A 14 11.60 -3.22 4.58
CA PHE A 14 11.23 -4.31 3.69
C PHE A 14 11.50 -3.93 2.23
N LEU A 15 11.13 -2.72 1.85
CA LEU A 15 11.37 -2.24 0.48
C LEU A 15 12.86 -2.19 0.15
N GLU A 16 13.67 -1.73 1.08
CA GLU A 16 15.10 -1.65 0.86
C GLU A 16 15.72 -3.03 0.63
N ASP A 17 15.17 -4.05 1.27
CA ASP A 17 15.70 -5.40 1.17
C ASP A 17 15.20 -6.16 -0.06
N LEU A 18 14.24 -5.61 -0.77
CA LEU A 18 13.73 -6.25 -1.98
C LEU A 18 14.70 -6.10 -3.13
N PRO A 19 14.77 -7.11 -4.01
CA PRO A 19 15.48 -6.93 -5.27
C PRO A 19 14.94 -5.72 -6.01
N GLU A 20 15.79 -5.08 -6.79
CA GLU A 20 15.45 -3.81 -7.43
C GLU A 20 14.21 -3.89 -8.30
N ASP A 21 14.05 -4.97 -9.07
CA ASP A 21 12.90 -5.13 -9.95
C ASP A 21 11.60 -5.25 -9.16
N ARG A 22 11.61 -5.95 -8.03
CA ARG A 22 10.43 -6.08 -7.18
C ARG A 22 10.11 -4.79 -6.44
N ARG A 23 11.14 -4.10 -5.98
CA ARG A 23 10.95 -2.81 -5.33
C ARG A 23 10.33 -1.81 -6.31
N GLY A 24 10.83 -1.79 -7.54
CA GLY A 24 10.28 -0.93 -8.58
C GLY A 24 8.82 -1.23 -8.85
N LEU A 25 8.45 -2.51 -8.83
CA LEU A 25 7.06 -2.90 -9.05
C LEU A 25 6.15 -2.38 -7.93
N VAL A 26 6.60 -2.50 -6.68
CA VAL A 26 5.82 -1.98 -5.55
C VAL A 26 5.66 -0.48 -5.66
N GLU A 27 6.75 0.23 -5.97
CA GLU A 27 6.71 1.68 -6.11
C GLU A 27 5.78 2.10 -7.24
N GLU A 28 5.80 1.37 -8.34
CA GLU A 28 4.91 1.65 -9.47
C GLU A 28 3.44 1.49 -9.09
N LYS A 29 3.12 0.42 -8.35
CA LYS A 29 1.74 0.21 -7.93
C LYS A 29 1.27 1.25 -6.93
N LEU A 30 2.15 1.70 -6.04
CA LEU A 30 1.81 2.79 -5.14
C LEU A 30 1.58 4.09 -5.90
N LYS A 31 2.37 4.33 -6.95
CA LYS A 31 2.18 5.49 -7.80
C LYS A 31 0.83 5.44 -8.50
N GLU A 32 0.45 4.28 -9.03
CA GLU A 32 -0.86 4.11 -9.66
C GLU A 32 -1.99 4.37 -8.67
N LEU A 33 -1.83 3.94 -7.42
CA LEU A 33 -2.80 4.20 -6.37
C LEU A 33 -2.96 5.70 -6.14
N VAL A 34 -1.84 6.41 -6.00
CA VAL A 34 -1.87 7.85 -5.79
C VAL A 34 -2.54 8.56 -6.96
N GLU A 35 -2.21 8.18 -8.18
CA GLU A 35 -2.82 8.80 -9.36
C GLU A 35 -4.33 8.60 -9.39
N ALA A 36 -4.79 7.40 -9.01
CA ALA A 36 -6.23 7.14 -8.96
C ALA A 36 -6.90 7.97 -7.87
N LEU A 37 -6.28 8.08 -6.71
CA LEU A 37 -6.81 8.88 -5.61
C LEU A 37 -6.90 10.35 -6.00
N GLU A 38 -5.96 10.84 -6.78
CA GLU A 38 -5.99 12.22 -7.26
C GLU A 38 -7.16 12.48 -8.20
N ARG A 39 -7.67 11.42 -8.83
CA ARG A 39 -8.87 11.49 -9.64
C ARG A 39 -10.14 11.17 -8.86
N GLY A 40 -10.02 10.98 -7.55
CA GLY A 40 -11.15 10.69 -6.68
C GLY A 40 -11.64 9.24 -6.75
N VAL A 41 -10.79 8.32 -7.16
CA VAL A 41 -11.14 6.91 -7.32
C VAL A 41 -10.26 6.03 -6.46
N LEU A 42 -10.87 5.03 -5.79
CA LEU A 42 -10.10 3.99 -5.12
C LEU A 42 -10.18 2.73 -5.99
N PRO A 43 -9.08 2.35 -6.63
CA PRO A 43 -9.11 1.32 -7.69
C PRO A 43 -9.05 -0.10 -7.12
N TYR A 44 -10.12 -0.52 -6.45
CA TYR A 44 -10.17 -1.81 -5.77
C TYR A 44 -9.79 -2.99 -6.66
N ARG A 45 -10.37 -3.05 -7.86
CA ARG A 45 -10.16 -4.19 -8.73
C ARG A 45 -8.85 -4.12 -9.50
N ARG A 46 -8.58 -2.97 -10.07
CA ARG A 46 -7.40 -2.81 -10.92
C ARG A 46 -6.11 -3.07 -10.16
N LEU A 47 -6.06 -2.65 -8.90
CA LEU A 47 -4.87 -2.80 -8.08
C LEU A 47 -5.00 -3.89 -7.02
N ASP A 48 -6.07 -4.69 -7.07
CA ASP A 48 -6.31 -5.77 -6.13
C ASP A 48 -6.21 -5.26 -4.68
N ILE A 49 -7.10 -4.33 -4.35
CA ILE A 49 -7.19 -3.76 -3.02
C ILE A 49 -8.41 -4.31 -2.31
N ARG A 50 -8.25 -4.66 -1.04
CA ARG A 50 -9.35 -5.12 -0.20
C ARG A 50 -9.31 -4.45 1.15
N ARG A 51 -10.48 -4.27 1.74
CA ARG A 51 -10.59 -3.77 3.11
C ARG A 51 -10.31 -4.91 4.08
N LEU A 52 -9.59 -4.61 5.14
CA LEU A 52 -9.31 -5.57 6.18
C LEU A 52 -10.37 -5.47 7.27
N ARG A 53 -10.48 -6.53 8.07
CA ARG A 53 -11.48 -6.63 9.13
C ARG A 53 -10.82 -7.01 10.44
N GLY A 54 -11.61 -7.04 11.53
CA GLY A 54 -11.13 -7.42 12.84
C GLY A 54 -10.15 -6.41 13.38
N GLU A 55 -9.02 -6.88 13.83
CA GLU A 55 -7.99 -6.01 14.42
C GLU A 55 -7.43 -5.02 13.41
N TRP A 56 -7.62 -5.28 12.13
CA TRP A 56 -7.09 -4.44 11.06
C TRP A 56 -8.15 -3.55 10.43
N GLU A 57 -9.30 -3.41 11.11
CA GLU A 57 -10.36 -2.57 10.56
C GLU A 57 -9.85 -1.15 10.35
N GLY A 58 -10.21 -0.56 9.21
CA GLY A 58 -9.72 0.76 8.84
C GLY A 58 -8.49 0.71 7.93
N PHE A 59 -7.89 -0.46 7.82
CA PHE A 59 -6.75 -0.66 6.94
C PHE A 59 -7.17 -1.34 5.65
N LEU A 60 -6.32 -1.21 4.65
CA LEU A 60 -6.51 -1.80 3.33
C LEU A 60 -5.29 -2.65 2.98
N ARG A 61 -5.50 -3.62 2.11
CA ARG A 61 -4.43 -4.46 1.62
C ARG A 61 -4.32 -4.32 0.11
N LEU A 62 -3.14 -4.00 -0.37
CA LEU A 62 -2.80 -3.99 -1.80
C LEU A 62 -1.94 -5.22 -2.07
N ARG A 63 -2.39 -6.05 -2.98
CA ARG A 63 -1.67 -7.28 -3.31
C ARG A 63 -0.88 -7.10 -4.59
N ILE A 64 0.42 -7.44 -4.52
CA ILE A 64 1.32 -7.35 -5.65
C ILE A 64 2.07 -8.68 -5.72
N GLY A 65 1.54 -9.64 -6.51
CA GLY A 65 2.11 -10.97 -6.55
C GLY A 65 2.07 -11.62 -5.17
N ASP A 66 3.23 -11.99 -4.65
CA ASP A 66 3.34 -12.59 -3.32
C ASP A 66 3.62 -11.56 -2.23
N ILE A 67 3.54 -10.28 -2.56
CA ILE A 67 3.77 -9.19 -1.61
C ILE A 67 2.43 -8.57 -1.24
N ARG A 68 2.29 -8.20 0.03
CA ARG A 68 1.13 -7.50 0.53
C ARG A 68 1.54 -6.19 1.15
N VAL A 69 0.87 -5.11 0.75
CA VAL A 69 1.08 -3.78 1.29
C VAL A 69 -0.12 -3.46 2.16
N ILE A 70 0.12 -3.22 3.43
CA ILE A 70 -0.94 -2.84 4.39
C ILE A 70 -0.88 -1.34 4.57
N PHE A 71 -1.99 -0.67 4.28
CA PHE A 71 -2.00 0.79 4.32
C PHE A 71 -3.36 1.30 4.77
N ARG A 72 -3.42 2.57 5.10
CA ARG A 72 -4.68 3.24 5.35
C ARG A 72 -4.65 4.60 4.69
N LEU A 73 -5.83 5.18 4.51
CA LEU A 73 -5.97 6.43 3.79
C LEU A 73 -6.51 7.52 4.72
N ASP A 74 -5.89 8.67 4.65
CA ASP A 74 -6.36 9.88 5.32
C ASP A 74 -6.87 10.80 4.21
N PHE A 75 -8.19 10.81 4.01
CA PHE A 75 -8.78 11.61 2.95
C PHE A 75 -8.74 13.09 3.25
N GLU A 76 -8.78 13.47 4.51
CA GLU A 76 -8.74 14.86 4.89
C GLU A 76 -7.39 15.49 4.56
N ASN A 77 -6.31 14.78 4.88
CA ASN A 77 -4.96 15.28 4.65
C ASN A 77 -4.33 14.76 3.36
N LYS A 78 -5.05 13.89 2.66
CA LYS A 78 -4.60 13.28 1.40
C LYS A 78 -3.27 12.56 1.57
N ILE A 79 -3.25 11.61 2.50
CA ILE A 79 -2.07 10.83 2.80
C ILE A 79 -2.38 9.34 2.70
N VAL A 80 -1.49 8.61 2.02
CA VAL A 80 -1.48 7.16 2.04
C VAL A 80 -0.43 6.76 3.07
N TYR A 81 -0.87 6.13 4.16
CA TYR A 81 0.04 5.64 5.19
C TYR A 81 0.33 4.17 4.94
N VAL A 82 1.52 3.86 4.50
CA VAL A 82 1.94 2.47 4.31
C VAL A 82 2.47 1.98 5.65
N TYR A 83 1.69 1.12 6.28
CA TYR A 83 1.99 0.65 7.62
C TYR A 83 2.98 -0.52 7.61
N ASN A 84 2.78 -1.46 6.69
CA ASN A 84 3.59 -2.67 6.66
C ASN A 84 3.62 -3.23 5.25
N ILE A 85 4.72 -3.92 4.92
CA ILE A 85 4.85 -4.64 3.66
C ILE A 85 5.43 -6.00 4.01
N HIS A 86 4.78 -7.06 3.56
CA HIS A 86 5.16 -8.42 3.88
C HIS A 86 5.00 -9.33 2.70
N TYR A 87 5.71 -10.45 2.74
CA TYR A 87 5.36 -11.55 1.87
C TYR A 87 4.04 -12.15 2.32
N ARG A 88 3.35 -12.81 1.40
CA ARG A 88 1.99 -13.29 1.59
C ARG A 88 1.74 -14.02 2.91
N LYS A 89 2.69 -14.85 3.34
CA LYS A 89 2.48 -15.70 4.50
C LYS A 89 2.62 -14.98 5.84
N SER A 90 3.17 -13.78 5.86
CA SER A 90 3.45 -13.08 7.11
C SER A 90 2.78 -11.73 7.24
N ALA A 91 1.94 -11.33 6.27
CA ALA A 91 1.38 -9.99 6.23
C ALA A 91 0.51 -9.64 7.44
N TYR A 92 -0.11 -10.63 8.05
CA TYR A 92 -1.08 -10.42 9.13
C TYR A 92 -0.60 -10.95 10.47
N LYS A 93 0.66 -11.22 10.60
CA LYS A 93 1.20 -11.72 11.86
C LYS A 93 1.85 -10.64 12.65
#